data_50362c1c4efce7238fe120a4b4925272
#
_entry.id   50362c1c4efce7238fe120a4b4925272
#
_cell.length_a   1.000
_cell.length_b   1.000
_cell.length_c   1.000
_cell.angle_alpha   90.00
_cell.angle_beta   90.00
_cell.angle_gamma   90.00
#
_symmetry.space_group_name_H-M   'P 1'
#
loop_
_entity.id
_entity.type
_entity.pdbx_description
1 polymer ?
#
loop_
_entity_poly.entity_id
_entity_poly.type
_entity_poly.pdbx_seq_one_letter_code
_entity_poly.pdbx_strand_id
1 'polypeptide(L)'
;VLNPELLPEAFFGKRAVLDVVLEDETGHLYDLEMQVSGYTKEEQLRFQQYGYRLVGRQLKQGDEYTELKPFYQIIFMNDKPRDGGRMIRHYKVKDEDNQEEPNGTLNRAIVFLPMIKQRVKEVGGVENLTEFETFCYVLAYNPDDAILNMKRRMVNVVMEKYNEMREDGSLFSWAESVEFAEQAVQANLEERTAEAEKLGLEKGLKKGLEKGKRTLLQTQIIHKYEIDDNWVNSLSDQQIDDAVILILKCDTYDDLKEKLKKNELK
;
A
#
# COMPACT_ATOMS: atom_id res chain seq x y z
N VAL A 1 14.89 -23.59 -2.04
CA VAL A 1 13.67 -22.80 -2.34
C VAL A 1 12.50 -23.55 -1.75
N LEU A 2 11.69 -22.85 -0.98
CA LEU A 2 10.47 -23.38 -0.36
C LEU A 2 9.24 -23.02 -1.19
N ASN A 3 8.10 -23.68 -0.88
CA ASN A 3 6.83 -23.30 -1.50
C ASN A 3 6.46 -21.85 -1.08
N PRO A 4 6.32 -20.91 -2.01
CA PRO A 4 6.02 -19.52 -1.70
C PRO A 4 4.55 -19.29 -1.28
N GLU A 5 3.69 -20.30 -1.43
CA GLU A 5 2.28 -20.15 -1.12
C GLU A 5 1.99 -20.33 0.37
N LEU A 6 1.51 -19.28 1.02
CA LEU A 6 1.00 -19.31 2.39
C LEU A 6 -0.51 -19.48 2.39
N LEU A 7 -0.97 -20.72 2.60
CA LEU A 7 -2.39 -21.00 2.74
C LEU A 7 -2.98 -20.27 3.98
N PRO A 8 -4.23 -19.83 3.90
CA PRO A 8 -4.89 -19.21 5.05
C PRO A 8 -5.03 -20.23 6.19
N GLU A 9 -4.82 -19.76 7.41
CA GLU A 9 -4.97 -20.58 8.63
C GLU A 9 -6.44 -20.83 8.99
N ALA A 10 -7.35 -20.00 8.47
CA ALA A 10 -8.78 -20.13 8.62
C ALA A 10 -9.46 -20.11 7.25
N PHE A 11 -10.65 -20.73 7.17
CA PHE A 11 -11.40 -20.89 5.91
C PHE A 11 -11.66 -19.57 5.12
N PHE A 12 -11.71 -18.43 5.82
CA PHE A 12 -11.86 -17.09 5.25
C PHE A 12 -10.59 -16.23 5.36
N GLY A 13 -9.43 -16.82 5.68
CA GLY A 13 -8.16 -16.09 5.77
C GLY A 13 -7.65 -15.64 4.40
N LYS A 14 -6.92 -14.50 4.37
CA LYS A 14 -6.25 -14.06 3.14
C LYS A 14 -5.16 -15.05 2.74
N ARG A 15 -5.20 -15.50 1.48
CA ARG A 15 -4.09 -16.20 0.86
C ARG A 15 -2.92 -15.24 0.68
N ALA A 16 -1.70 -15.69 0.90
CA ALA A 16 -0.49 -14.95 0.61
C ALA A 16 0.36 -15.76 -0.35
N VAL A 17 0.88 -15.13 -1.38
CA VAL A 17 1.87 -15.68 -2.31
C VAL A 17 3.08 -14.78 -2.22
N LEU A 18 4.23 -15.37 -1.93
CA LEU A 18 5.53 -14.72 -1.81
C LEU A 18 6.31 -14.95 -3.11
N ASP A 19 7.22 -14.05 -3.46
CA ASP A 19 7.97 -14.22 -4.71
C ASP A 19 8.97 -15.38 -4.58
N VAL A 20 9.86 -15.35 -3.60
CA VAL A 20 10.84 -16.42 -3.36
C VAL A 20 11.07 -16.60 -1.86
N VAL A 21 10.86 -17.82 -1.37
CA VAL A 21 11.20 -18.21 0.02
C VAL A 21 12.35 -19.18 0.01
N LEU A 22 13.38 -18.88 0.78
CA LEU A 22 14.59 -19.66 0.92
C LEU A 22 14.79 -20.06 2.38
N GLU A 23 15.44 -21.19 2.58
CA GLU A 23 15.98 -21.64 3.87
C GLU A 23 17.45 -21.95 3.68
N ASP A 24 18.31 -21.48 4.60
CA ASP A 24 19.73 -21.80 4.59
C ASP A 24 20.02 -23.08 5.42
N GLU A 25 21.29 -23.50 5.42
CA GLU A 25 21.74 -24.71 6.13
C GLU A 25 21.57 -24.61 7.66
N THR A 26 21.40 -23.41 8.19
CA THR A 26 21.20 -23.15 9.62
C THR A 26 19.72 -23.05 10.00
N GLY A 27 18.81 -23.13 9.02
CA GLY A 27 17.37 -23.04 9.19
C GLY A 27 16.87 -21.59 9.23
N HIS A 28 17.69 -20.59 8.88
CA HIS A 28 17.21 -19.23 8.71
C HIS A 28 16.32 -19.11 7.48
N LEU A 29 15.20 -18.39 7.60
CA LEU A 29 14.28 -18.18 6.51
C LEU A 29 14.50 -16.81 5.86
N TYR A 30 14.45 -16.78 4.54
CA TYR A 30 14.58 -15.59 3.72
C TYR A 30 13.36 -15.46 2.81
N ASP A 31 12.75 -14.30 2.79
CA ASP A 31 11.68 -13.90 1.89
C ASP A 31 12.21 -12.77 0.99
N LEU A 32 12.33 -13.07 -0.30
CA LEU A 32 12.78 -12.12 -1.30
C LEU A 32 11.58 -11.68 -2.13
N GLU A 33 11.26 -10.40 -2.07
CA GLU A 33 10.14 -9.80 -2.78
C GLU A 33 10.63 -8.76 -3.80
N MET A 34 10.10 -8.80 -5.02
CA MET A 34 10.32 -7.78 -6.04
C MET A 34 9.04 -6.98 -6.26
N GLN A 35 9.08 -5.68 -6.00
CA GLN A 35 7.91 -4.81 -6.10
C GLN A 35 8.11 -3.77 -7.20
N VAL A 36 7.32 -3.85 -8.25
CA VAL A 36 7.38 -2.95 -9.41
C VAL A 36 6.60 -1.66 -9.16
N SER A 37 5.46 -1.74 -8.48
CA SER A 37 4.59 -0.59 -8.17
C SER A 37 4.92 0.07 -6.83
N GLY A 38 4.49 1.34 -6.67
CA GLY A 38 4.88 2.20 -5.56
C GLY A 38 4.65 1.65 -4.15
N TYR A 39 5.46 2.12 -3.21
CA TYR A 39 5.42 1.73 -1.79
C TYR A 39 4.24 2.37 -1.07
N THR A 40 3.04 1.86 -1.31
CA THR A 40 1.78 2.31 -0.71
C THR A 40 1.65 1.84 0.75
N LYS A 41 0.69 2.42 1.49
CA LYS A 41 0.34 1.95 2.84
C LYS A 41 -0.13 0.49 2.83
N GLU A 42 -0.88 0.09 1.80
CA GLU A 42 -1.36 -1.28 1.66
C GLU A 42 -0.20 -2.26 1.48
N GLU A 43 0.75 -1.94 0.59
CA GLU A 43 1.96 -2.73 0.38
C GLU A 43 2.78 -2.88 1.68
N GLN A 44 2.97 -1.78 2.41
CA GLN A 44 3.68 -1.80 3.69
C GLN A 44 3.04 -2.76 4.70
N LEU A 45 1.70 -2.75 4.79
CA LEU A 45 0.95 -3.64 5.67
C LEU A 45 0.96 -5.09 5.18
N ARG A 46 0.92 -5.31 3.85
CA ARG A 46 1.02 -6.63 3.24
C ARG A 46 2.35 -7.30 3.61
N PHE A 47 3.46 -6.62 3.40
CA PHE A 47 4.78 -7.15 3.77
C PHE A 47 4.93 -7.42 5.26
N GLN A 48 4.35 -6.57 6.12
CA GLN A 48 4.32 -6.84 7.56
C GLN A 48 3.56 -8.12 7.88
N GLN A 49 2.38 -8.29 7.29
CA GLN A 49 1.57 -9.50 7.49
C GLN A 49 2.30 -10.75 7.03
N TYR A 50 2.98 -10.71 5.88
CA TYR A 50 3.73 -11.85 5.35
C TYR A 50 4.86 -12.25 6.31
N GLY A 51 5.65 -11.29 6.76
CA GLY A 51 6.73 -11.55 7.71
C GLY A 51 6.23 -12.16 9.01
N TYR A 52 5.17 -11.62 9.61
CA TYR A 52 4.61 -12.17 10.84
C TYR A 52 4.05 -13.59 10.66
N ARG A 53 3.44 -13.89 9.52
CA ARG A 53 2.95 -15.23 9.21
C ARG A 53 4.08 -16.25 9.06
N LEU A 54 5.17 -15.87 8.40
CA LEU A 54 6.32 -16.76 8.23
C LEU A 54 7.00 -17.04 9.57
N VAL A 55 7.18 -16.05 10.42
CA VAL A 55 7.70 -16.24 11.78
C VAL A 55 6.77 -17.14 12.60
N GLY A 56 5.44 -16.85 12.59
CA GLY A 56 4.46 -17.60 13.36
C GLY A 56 4.29 -19.08 12.95
N ARG A 57 4.71 -19.44 11.72
CA ARG A 57 4.61 -20.81 11.20
C ARG A 57 5.85 -21.67 11.45
N GLN A 58 6.90 -21.11 12.01
CA GLN A 58 8.12 -21.87 12.28
C GLN A 58 7.92 -22.95 13.35
N LEU A 59 7.11 -22.66 14.35
CA LEU A 59 6.85 -23.57 15.45
C LEU A 59 5.48 -24.27 15.32
N LYS A 60 5.46 -25.53 15.73
CA LYS A 60 4.25 -26.34 15.88
C LYS A 60 3.90 -26.51 17.36
N GLN A 61 2.75 -27.09 17.64
CA GLN A 61 2.35 -27.42 19.00
C GLN A 61 3.36 -28.42 19.62
N GLY A 62 4.01 -28.03 20.70
CA GLY A 62 4.98 -28.81 21.42
C GLY A 62 6.45 -28.45 21.17
N ASP A 63 6.72 -27.60 20.18
CA ASP A 63 8.07 -27.10 19.92
C ASP A 63 8.48 -26.06 20.98
N GLU A 64 9.76 -25.96 21.25
CA GLU A 64 10.32 -24.99 22.19
C GLU A 64 10.49 -23.63 21.52
N TYR A 65 10.17 -22.52 22.20
CA TYR A 65 10.34 -21.17 21.65
C TYR A 65 11.79 -20.83 21.29
N THR A 66 12.77 -21.51 21.90
CA THR A 66 14.19 -21.39 21.59
C THR A 66 14.57 -21.93 20.21
N GLU A 67 13.67 -22.67 19.56
CA GLU A 67 13.86 -23.19 18.20
C GLU A 67 13.52 -22.17 17.12
N LEU A 68 12.89 -21.04 17.47
CA LEU A 68 12.64 -19.94 16.53
C LEU A 68 13.95 -19.47 15.91
N LYS A 69 13.98 -19.42 14.57
CA LYS A 69 15.12 -18.94 13.79
C LYS A 69 14.89 -17.52 13.30
N PRO A 70 15.95 -16.75 13.10
CA PRO A 70 15.87 -15.46 12.44
C PRO A 70 15.21 -15.59 11.05
N PHE A 71 14.33 -14.64 10.77
CA PHE A 71 13.67 -14.49 9.49
C PHE A 71 14.09 -13.15 8.86
N TYR A 72 14.45 -13.19 7.59
CA TYR A 72 14.94 -12.06 6.83
C TYR A 72 14.01 -11.78 5.65
N GLN A 73 13.32 -10.65 5.66
CA GLN A 73 12.51 -10.20 4.55
C GLN A 73 13.26 -9.09 3.79
N ILE A 74 13.56 -9.34 2.52
CA ILE A 74 14.29 -8.42 1.65
C ILE A 74 13.37 -8.02 0.49
N ILE A 75 12.98 -6.75 0.46
CA ILE A 75 12.04 -6.21 -0.50
C ILE A 75 12.78 -5.27 -1.44
N PHE A 76 12.90 -5.64 -2.70
CA PHE A 76 13.43 -4.80 -3.76
C PHE A 76 12.32 -3.96 -4.36
N MET A 77 12.44 -2.62 -4.21
CA MET A 77 11.44 -1.66 -4.67
C MET A 77 11.93 -0.96 -5.94
N ASN A 78 11.13 -0.99 -7.00
CA ASN A 78 11.38 -0.15 -8.18
C ASN A 78 10.74 1.25 -8.01
N ASP A 79 10.93 1.85 -6.84
CA ASP A 79 10.45 3.18 -6.47
C ASP A 79 11.50 3.90 -5.62
N LYS A 80 11.35 5.21 -5.46
CA LYS A 80 12.22 6.02 -4.59
C LYS A 80 11.57 6.22 -3.22
N PRO A 81 12.38 6.31 -2.14
CA PRO A 81 11.84 6.66 -0.85
C PRO A 81 11.26 8.08 -0.87
N ARG A 82 10.03 8.26 -0.37
CA ARG A 82 9.30 9.54 -0.43
C ARG A 82 10.00 10.68 0.31
N ASP A 83 10.81 10.38 1.31
CA ASP A 83 11.55 11.32 2.15
C ASP A 83 13.00 11.55 1.66
N GLY A 84 13.35 11.06 0.48
CA GLY A 84 14.71 11.19 -0.09
C GLY A 84 15.80 10.47 0.69
N GLY A 85 15.41 9.50 1.56
CA GLY A 85 16.32 8.80 2.46
C GLY A 85 17.27 7.80 1.80
N ARG A 86 17.78 6.86 2.60
CA ARG A 86 18.80 5.89 2.18
C ARG A 86 18.27 4.88 1.18
N MET A 87 19.15 4.39 0.29
CA MET A 87 18.87 3.31 -0.65
C MET A 87 18.41 2.02 0.06
N ILE A 88 19.03 1.67 1.18
CA ILE A 88 18.69 0.49 1.97
C ILE A 88 18.19 0.95 3.35
N ARG A 89 17.04 0.41 3.76
CA ARG A 89 16.43 0.65 5.05
C ARG A 89 16.22 -0.65 5.79
N HIS A 90 16.78 -0.73 6.98
CA HIS A 90 16.59 -1.85 7.89
C HIS A 90 15.53 -1.49 8.93
N TYR A 91 14.55 -2.37 9.08
CA TYR A 91 13.49 -2.25 10.08
C TYR A 91 13.64 -3.33 11.12
N LYS A 92 13.71 -2.91 12.36
CA LYS A 92 13.83 -3.78 13.55
C LYS A 92 12.95 -3.22 14.66
N VAL A 93 12.50 -4.08 15.56
CA VAL A 93 11.81 -3.67 16.77
C VAL A 93 12.83 -3.04 17.71
N LYS A 94 12.47 -1.91 18.31
CA LYS A 94 13.32 -1.14 19.23
C LYS A 94 12.47 -0.60 20.36
N ASP A 95 13.12 -0.39 21.51
CA ASP A 95 12.54 0.33 22.63
C ASP A 95 12.63 1.87 22.45
N GLU A 96 12.15 2.62 23.44
CA GLU A 96 12.17 4.08 23.48
C GLU A 96 13.58 4.71 23.50
N ASP A 97 14.58 3.95 23.95
CA ASP A 97 16.00 4.34 23.97
C ASP A 97 16.74 3.90 22.68
N ASN A 98 16.02 3.45 21.66
CA ASN A 98 16.58 3.00 20.39
C ASN A 98 17.41 1.69 20.46
N GLN A 99 17.29 0.92 21.55
CA GLN A 99 17.94 -0.39 21.67
C GLN A 99 17.12 -1.42 20.91
N GLU A 100 17.81 -2.29 20.17
CA GLU A 100 17.16 -3.38 19.44
C GLU A 100 16.61 -4.42 20.41
N GLU A 101 15.41 -4.97 20.08
CA GLU A 101 14.82 -6.06 20.85
C GLU A 101 15.77 -7.25 20.88
N PRO A 102 16.14 -7.76 22.10
CA PRO A 102 16.99 -8.95 22.22
C PRO A 102 16.34 -10.17 21.53
N ASN A 103 17.12 -10.90 20.75
CA ASN A 103 16.66 -12.09 20.02
C ASN A 103 15.50 -11.83 19.05
N GLY A 104 15.39 -10.60 18.52
CA GLY A 104 14.39 -10.26 17.52
C GLY A 104 14.46 -11.19 16.30
N THR A 105 13.32 -11.84 15.98
CA THR A 105 13.28 -12.85 14.90
C THR A 105 12.99 -12.23 13.54
N LEU A 106 12.28 -11.09 13.46
CA LEU A 106 11.91 -10.45 12.20
C LEU A 106 12.91 -9.35 11.82
N ASN A 107 13.65 -9.59 10.76
CA ASN A 107 14.56 -8.62 10.14
C ASN A 107 14.04 -8.24 8.77
N ARG A 108 13.68 -6.96 8.55
CA ARG A 108 13.21 -6.49 7.24
C ARG A 108 14.18 -5.48 6.66
N ALA A 109 14.54 -5.68 5.39
CA ALA A 109 15.28 -4.71 4.60
C ALA A 109 14.44 -4.30 3.38
N ILE A 110 14.36 -2.99 3.12
CA ILE A 110 13.79 -2.45 1.89
C ILE A 110 14.92 -1.80 1.09
N VAL A 111 15.04 -2.21 -0.16
CA VAL A 111 16.07 -1.77 -1.09
C VAL A 111 15.40 -0.97 -2.21
N PHE A 112 15.61 0.33 -2.25
CA PHE A 112 15.07 1.23 -3.29
C PHE A 112 16.03 1.25 -4.49
N LEU A 113 15.78 0.38 -5.47
CA LEU A 113 16.67 0.16 -6.62
C LEU A 113 17.00 1.43 -7.41
N PRO A 114 16.07 2.37 -7.69
CA PRO A 114 16.42 3.59 -8.43
C PRO A 114 17.42 4.51 -7.74
N MET A 115 17.65 4.32 -6.42
CA MET A 115 18.64 5.10 -5.67
C MET A 115 20.09 4.70 -5.98
N ILE A 116 20.33 3.56 -6.65
CA ILE A 116 21.67 3.08 -6.96
C ILE A 116 22.46 4.08 -7.82
N LYS A 117 21.81 4.83 -8.72
CA LYS A 117 22.48 5.89 -9.51
C LYS A 117 23.01 7.03 -8.64
N GLN A 118 22.30 7.37 -7.58
CA GLN A 118 22.80 8.34 -6.61
C GLN A 118 23.99 7.74 -5.85
N ARG A 119 23.90 6.48 -5.45
CA ARG A 119 24.98 5.79 -4.75
C ARG A 119 26.26 5.72 -5.57
N VAL A 120 26.16 5.45 -6.87
CA VAL A 120 27.31 5.51 -7.81
C VAL A 120 28.01 6.88 -7.76
N LYS A 121 27.24 7.98 -7.75
CA LYS A 121 27.80 9.33 -7.63
C LYS A 121 28.49 9.57 -6.27
N GLU A 122 27.90 9.07 -5.20
CA GLU A 122 28.43 9.22 -3.83
C GLU A 122 29.77 8.50 -3.65
N VAL A 123 29.93 7.31 -4.26
CA VAL A 123 31.17 6.54 -4.15
C VAL A 123 32.18 6.88 -5.25
N GLY A 124 31.82 7.72 -6.22
CA GLY A 124 32.73 8.22 -7.25
C GLY A 124 32.90 7.29 -8.45
N GLY A 125 32.02 6.31 -8.66
CA GLY A 125 32.04 5.40 -9.80
C GLY A 125 31.45 4.03 -9.52
N VAL A 126 31.09 3.28 -10.57
CA VAL A 126 30.52 1.93 -10.43
C VAL A 126 31.53 0.92 -9.85
N GLU A 127 32.81 1.12 -10.11
CA GLU A 127 33.93 0.30 -9.64
C GLU A 127 34.06 0.32 -8.10
N ASN A 128 33.57 1.36 -7.45
CA ASN A 128 33.61 1.55 -6.00
C ASN A 128 32.36 1.01 -5.29
N LEU A 129 31.40 0.47 -6.02
CA LEU A 129 30.24 -0.19 -5.44
C LEU A 129 30.66 -1.48 -4.71
N THR A 130 29.99 -1.80 -3.62
CA THR A 130 30.09 -3.11 -2.98
C THR A 130 29.51 -4.20 -3.89
N GLU A 131 29.74 -5.47 -3.59
CA GLU A 131 29.19 -6.59 -4.36
C GLU A 131 27.66 -6.54 -4.40
N PHE A 132 27.03 -6.29 -3.26
CA PHE A 132 25.56 -6.17 -3.16
C PHE A 132 25.03 -4.94 -3.92
N GLU A 133 25.70 -3.79 -3.84
CA GLU A 133 25.32 -2.60 -4.59
C GLU A 133 25.47 -2.82 -6.12
N THR A 134 26.50 -3.55 -6.54
CA THR A 134 26.66 -3.93 -7.95
C THR A 134 25.53 -4.86 -8.40
N PHE A 135 25.13 -5.82 -7.57
CA PHE A 135 23.95 -6.65 -7.81
C PHE A 135 22.67 -5.81 -7.94
N CYS A 136 22.44 -4.86 -7.03
CA CYS A 136 21.30 -3.93 -7.11
C CYS A 136 21.33 -3.09 -8.40
N TYR A 137 22.53 -2.71 -8.87
CA TYR A 137 22.69 -2.00 -10.15
C TYR A 137 22.21 -2.86 -11.32
N VAL A 138 22.59 -4.13 -11.36
CA VAL A 138 22.18 -5.09 -12.40
C VAL A 138 20.67 -5.36 -12.36
N LEU A 139 20.08 -5.42 -11.17
CA LEU A 139 18.61 -5.57 -11.03
C LEU A 139 17.84 -4.33 -11.51
N ALA A 140 18.40 -3.14 -11.35
CA ALA A 140 17.75 -1.88 -11.70
C ALA A 140 17.96 -1.47 -13.16
N TYR A 141 19.08 -1.87 -13.76
CA TYR A 141 19.54 -1.43 -15.08
C TYR A 141 20.28 -2.55 -15.80
N ASN A 142 20.26 -2.52 -17.12
CA ASN A 142 21.10 -3.44 -17.89
C ASN A 142 22.57 -3.20 -17.55
N PRO A 143 23.35 -4.26 -17.25
CA PRO A 143 24.75 -4.13 -16.96
C PRO A 143 25.51 -3.65 -18.22
N ASP A 144 26.38 -2.68 -18.03
CA ASP A 144 27.35 -2.24 -19.03
C ASP A 144 28.66 -3.02 -18.90
N ASP A 145 29.59 -2.80 -19.87
CA ASP A 145 30.88 -3.48 -19.88
C ASP A 145 31.72 -3.17 -18.63
N ALA A 146 31.53 -2.00 -18.00
CA ALA A 146 32.24 -1.65 -16.78
C ALA A 146 31.83 -2.56 -15.63
N ILE A 147 30.53 -2.80 -15.46
CA ILE A 147 29.97 -3.73 -14.47
C ILE A 147 30.38 -5.18 -14.73
N LEU A 148 30.31 -5.62 -15.99
CA LEU A 148 30.65 -7.01 -16.35
C LEU A 148 32.13 -7.31 -16.14
N ASN A 149 33.02 -6.33 -16.45
CA ASN A 149 34.46 -6.47 -16.26
C ASN A 149 34.90 -6.52 -14.79
N MET A 150 34.05 -6.10 -13.83
CA MET A 150 34.35 -6.20 -12.40
C MET A 150 34.37 -7.65 -11.90
N LYS A 151 33.80 -8.60 -12.64
CA LYS A 151 33.76 -10.05 -12.32
C LYS A 151 33.23 -10.33 -10.91
N ARG A 152 32.28 -9.55 -10.45
CA ARG A 152 31.62 -9.75 -9.14
C ARG A 152 30.85 -11.07 -9.14
N ARG A 153 31.00 -11.87 -8.07
CA ARG A 153 30.42 -13.21 -7.97
C ARG A 153 28.90 -13.20 -8.17
N MET A 154 28.18 -12.31 -7.47
CA MET A 154 26.71 -12.21 -7.60
C MET A 154 26.29 -11.82 -9.00
N VAL A 155 27.01 -10.88 -9.64
CA VAL A 155 26.73 -10.47 -11.01
C VAL A 155 26.97 -11.61 -11.99
N ASN A 156 28.07 -12.34 -11.85
CA ASN A 156 28.39 -13.48 -12.72
C ASN A 156 27.30 -14.56 -12.66
N VAL A 157 26.84 -14.93 -11.47
CA VAL A 157 25.75 -15.93 -11.29
C VAL A 157 24.45 -15.45 -11.97
N VAL A 158 24.09 -14.17 -11.79
CA VAL A 158 22.90 -13.59 -12.45
C VAL A 158 23.05 -13.60 -13.96
N MET A 159 24.21 -13.20 -14.49
CA MET A 159 24.46 -13.16 -15.94
C MET A 159 24.50 -14.55 -16.57
N GLU A 160 25.08 -15.52 -15.86
CA GLU A 160 25.04 -16.93 -16.28
C GLU A 160 23.60 -17.41 -16.43
N LYS A 161 22.79 -17.20 -15.39
CA LYS A 161 21.37 -17.59 -15.40
C LYS A 161 20.55 -16.84 -16.45
N TYR A 162 20.81 -15.54 -16.63
CA TYR A 162 20.19 -14.74 -17.68
C TYR A 162 20.50 -15.30 -19.08
N ASN A 163 21.77 -15.66 -19.34
CA ASN A 163 22.18 -16.24 -20.61
C ASN A 163 21.53 -17.61 -20.87
N GLU A 164 21.48 -18.48 -19.84
CA GLU A 164 20.76 -19.76 -19.93
C GLU A 164 19.29 -19.54 -20.34
N MET A 165 18.58 -18.66 -19.62
CA MET A 165 17.17 -18.33 -19.91
C MET A 165 16.96 -17.73 -21.30
N ARG A 166 17.94 -16.98 -21.79
CA ARG A 166 17.91 -16.41 -23.15
C ARG A 166 18.08 -17.51 -24.21
N GLU A 167 18.95 -18.48 -23.97
CA GLU A 167 19.24 -19.57 -24.90
C GLU A 167 18.09 -20.59 -24.96
N ASP A 168 17.46 -20.90 -23.85
CA ASP A 168 16.32 -21.83 -23.79
C ASP A 168 14.96 -21.19 -24.12
N GLY A 169 14.93 -19.88 -24.37
CA GLY A 169 13.71 -19.13 -24.69
C GLY A 169 12.82 -18.78 -23.50
N SER A 170 13.15 -19.20 -22.29
CA SER A 170 12.35 -18.92 -21.08
C SER A 170 12.35 -17.43 -20.71
N LEU A 171 13.34 -16.67 -21.18
CA LEU A 171 13.38 -15.21 -21.02
C LEU A 171 12.22 -14.50 -21.74
N PHE A 172 11.77 -15.03 -22.89
CA PHE A 172 10.62 -14.49 -23.61
C PHE A 172 9.33 -14.65 -22.83
N SER A 173 9.09 -15.84 -22.29
CA SER A 173 7.90 -16.07 -21.46
C SER A 173 7.91 -15.26 -20.16
N TRP A 174 9.09 -14.98 -19.61
CA TRP A 174 9.23 -14.09 -18.46
C TRP A 174 8.95 -12.62 -18.83
N ALA A 175 9.48 -12.14 -19.95
CA ALA A 175 9.23 -10.78 -20.44
C ALA A 175 7.73 -10.55 -20.74
N GLU A 176 7.08 -11.51 -21.39
CA GLU A 176 5.63 -11.51 -21.62
C GLU A 176 4.86 -11.49 -20.28
N SER A 177 5.28 -12.28 -19.30
CA SER A 177 4.65 -12.30 -17.97
C SER A 177 4.77 -10.97 -17.24
N VAL A 178 5.92 -10.29 -17.37
CA VAL A 178 6.13 -8.93 -16.80
C VAL A 178 5.22 -7.92 -17.52
N GLU A 179 5.14 -7.96 -18.85
CA GLU A 179 4.28 -7.07 -19.63
C GLU A 179 2.80 -7.29 -19.28
N PHE A 180 2.34 -8.53 -19.14
CA PHE A 180 1.00 -8.85 -18.65
C PHE A 180 0.75 -8.35 -17.24
N ALA A 181 1.73 -8.49 -16.34
CA ALA A 181 1.62 -8.00 -14.98
C ALA A 181 1.53 -6.46 -14.94
N GLU A 182 2.33 -5.75 -15.73
CA GLU A 182 2.28 -4.29 -15.86
C GLU A 182 0.93 -3.81 -16.43
N GLN A 183 0.42 -4.46 -17.47
CA GLN A 183 -0.89 -4.17 -18.04
C GLN A 183 -2.02 -4.41 -17.02
N ALA A 184 -1.96 -5.50 -16.25
CA ALA A 184 -2.92 -5.80 -15.21
C ALA A 184 -2.90 -4.77 -14.06
N VAL A 185 -1.71 -4.32 -13.66
CA VAL A 185 -1.54 -3.25 -12.67
C VAL A 185 -2.10 -1.92 -13.18
N GLN A 186 -1.83 -1.58 -14.44
CA GLN A 186 -2.34 -0.35 -15.05
C GLN A 186 -3.87 -0.38 -15.16
N ALA A 187 -4.45 -1.48 -15.62
CA ALA A 187 -5.91 -1.66 -15.72
C ALA A 187 -6.59 -1.56 -14.33
N ASN A 188 -6.00 -2.17 -13.31
CA ASN A 188 -6.49 -2.10 -11.94
C ASN A 188 -6.42 -0.67 -11.38
N LEU A 189 -5.36 0.07 -11.70
CA LEU A 189 -5.21 1.48 -11.31
C LEU A 189 -6.28 2.36 -11.97
N GLU A 190 -6.54 2.14 -13.25
CA GLU A 190 -7.58 2.87 -14.01
C GLU A 190 -8.98 2.57 -13.45
N GLU A 191 -9.30 1.32 -13.16
CA GLU A 191 -10.57 0.92 -12.55
C GLU A 191 -10.76 1.58 -11.18
N ARG A 192 -9.75 1.51 -10.29
CA ARG A 192 -9.80 2.14 -8.96
C ARG A 192 -9.92 3.66 -9.04
N THR A 193 -9.29 4.28 -10.03
CA THR A 193 -9.39 5.73 -10.25
C THR A 193 -10.80 6.11 -10.69
N ALA A 194 -11.38 5.37 -11.64
CA ALA A 194 -12.75 5.56 -12.11
C ALA A 194 -13.79 5.35 -10.99
N GLU A 195 -13.60 4.33 -10.13
CA GLU A 195 -14.46 4.11 -8.97
C GLU A 195 -14.35 5.26 -7.95
N ALA A 196 -13.15 5.74 -7.68
CA ALA A 196 -12.92 6.86 -6.76
C ALA A 196 -13.53 8.16 -7.27
N GLU A 197 -13.42 8.43 -8.58
CA GLU A 197 -14.06 9.57 -9.24
C GLU A 197 -15.59 9.48 -9.18
N LYS A 198 -16.16 8.32 -9.49
CA LYS A 198 -17.61 8.07 -9.40
C LYS A 198 -18.13 8.29 -7.98
N LEU A 199 -17.45 7.73 -6.98
CA LEU A 199 -17.80 7.90 -5.58
C LEU A 199 -17.64 9.35 -5.11
N GLY A 200 -16.61 10.04 -5.60
CA GLY A 200 -16.39 11.47 -5.34
C GLY A 200 -17.51 12.34 -5.93
N LEU A 201 -17.90 12.06 -7.17
CA LEU A 201 -19.00 12.75 -7.85
C LEU A 201 -20.34 12.55 -7.13
N GLU A 202 -20.64 11.30 -6.76
CA GLU A 202 -21.88 10.96 -6.03
C GLU A 202 -21.96 11.66 -4.68
N LYS A 203 -20.88 11.63 -3.90
CA LYS A 203 -20.77 12.35 -2.62
C LYS A 203 -20.87 13.88 -2.81
N GLY A 204 -20.26 14.40 -3.85
CA GLY A 204 -20.33 15.82 -4.19
C GLY A 204 -21.74 16.26 -4.56
N LEU A 205 -22.43 15.47 -5.38
CA LEU A 205 -23.81 15.72 -5.80
C LEU A 205 -24.77 15.69 -4.60
N LYS A 206 -24.64 14.68 -3.73
CA LYS A 206 -25.45 14.56 -2.50
C LYS A 206 -25.26 15.78 -1.59
N LYS A 207 -24.01 16.15 -1.28
CA LYS A 207 -23.71 17.34 -0.48
C LYS A 207 -24.20 18.63 -1.12
N GLY A 208 -24.10 18.74 -2.45
CA GLY A 208 -24.61 19.90 -3.20
C GLY A 208 -26.12 20.01 -3.11
N LEU A 209 -26.85 18.91 -3.24
CA LEU A 209 -28.30 18.85 -3.13
C LEU A 209 -28.76 19.22 -1.70
N GLU A 210 -28.15 18.65 -0.67
CA GLU A 210 -28.42 18.98 0.73
C GLU A 210 -28.21 20.46 1.03
N LYS A 211 -27.08 21.02 0.58
CA LYS A 211 -26.80 22.45 0.73
C LYS A 211 -27.80 23.32 -0.03
N GLY A 212 -28.17 22.92 -1.25
CA GLY A 212 -29.17 23.61 -2.05
C GLY A 212 -30.54 23.65 -1.39
N LYS A 213 -31.00 22.50 -0.81
CA LYS A 213 -32.28 22.45 -0.07
C LYS A 213 -32.25 23.36 1.16
N ARG A 214 -31.16 23.39 1.92
CA ARG A 214 -31.01 24.28 3.10
C ARG A 214 -31.07 25.73 2.71
N THR A 215 -30.35 26.13 1.65
CA THR A 215 -30.35 27.49 1.15
C THR A 215 -31.73 27.89 0.67
N LEU A 216 -32.44 27.01 -0.05
CA LEU A 216 -33.80 27.26 -0.53
C LEU A 216 -34.76 27.48 0.63
N LEU A 217 -34.76 26.58 1.64
CA LEU A 217 -35.62 26.72 2.82
C LEU A 217 -35.33 28.02 3.58
N GLN A 218 -34.05 28.38 3.78
CA GLN A 218 -33.67 29.65 4.42
C GLN A 218 -34.20 30.84 3.65
N THR A 219 -34.07 30.84 2.31
CA THR A 219 -34.61 31.92 1.44
C THR A 219 -36.13 32.03 1.54
N GLN A 220 -36.83 30.89 1.56
CA GLN A 220 -38.29 30.87 1.72
C GLN A 220 -38.75 31.42 3.07
N ILE A 221 -38.04 31.08 4.17
CA ILE A 221 -38.34 31.59 5.51
C ILE A 221 -38.16 33.10 5.55
N ILE A 222 -37.04 33.61 5.05
CA ILE A 222 -36.78 35.06 4.97
C ILE A 222 -37.87 35.76 4.18
N HIS A 223 -38.21 35.21 3.03
CA HIS A 223 -39.20 35.85 2.14
C HIS A 223 -40.64 35.82 2.69
N LYS A 224 -41.01 34.73 3.38
CA LYS A 224 -42.38 34.57 3.87
C LYS A 224 -42.62 35.20 5.25
N TYR A 225 -41.65 35.12 6.14
CA TYR A 225 -41.79 35.48 7.55
C TYR A 225 -40.92 36.69 7.94
N GLU A 226 -40.06 37.16 7.04
CA GLU A 226 -39.11 38.28 7.28
C GLU A 226 -38.13 37.97 8.43
N ILE A 227 -37.81 36.65 8.65
CA ILE A 227 -36.92 36.18 9.72
C ILE A 227 -35.65 35.56 9.09
N ASP A 228 -34.51 36.08 9.51
CA ASP A 228 -33.20 35.51 9.14
C ASP A 228 -32.51 35.01 10.42
N ASP A 229 -32.61 33.73 10.67
CA ASP A 229 -31.95 33.08 11.78
C ASP A 229 -31.21 31.80 11.32
N ASN A 230 -30.41 31.19 12.21
CA ASN A 230 -29.61 30.01 11.89
C ASN A 230 -30.36 28.69 12.16
N TRP A 231 -31.69 28.72 12.39
CA TRP A 231 -32.48 27.54 12.73
C TRP A 231 -32.39 26.43 11.67
N VAL A 232 -32.39 26.76 10.39
CA VAL A 232 -32.29 25.81 9.29
C VAL A 232 -31.00 24.96 9.36
N ASN A 233 -29.92 25.49 9.93
CA ASN A 233 -28.65 24.79 10.09
C ASN A 233 -28.72 23.69 11.18
N SER A 234 -29.66 23.77 12.10
CA SER A 234 -29.86 22.79 13.15
C SER A 234 -30.75 21.60 12.73
N LEU A 235 -31.39 21.66 11.56
CA LEU A 235 -32.32 20.65 11.08
C LEU A 235 -31.57 19.46 10.45
N SER A 236 -32.13 18.25 10.64
CA SER A 236 -31.74 17.07 9.89
C SER A 236 -32.24 17.15 8.43
N ASP A 237 -31.70 16.32 7.55
CA ASP A 237 -32.10 16.33 6.13
C ASP A 237 -33.59 15.99 5.95
N GLN A 238 -34.12 15.04 6.74
CA GLN A 238 -35.54 14.72 6.75
C GLN A 238 -36.39 15.91 7.19
N GLN A 239 -35.95 16.60 8.25
CA GLN A 239 -36.65 17.82 8.74
C GLN A 239 -36.65 18.94 7.70
N ILE A 240 -35.61 19.06 6.90
CA ILE A 240 -35.56 20.02 5.81
C ILE A 240 -36.59 19.68 4.73
N ASP A 241 -36.68 18.42 4.32
CA ASP A 241 -37.66 18.00 3.32
C ASP A 241 -39.09 18.21 3.82
N ASP A 242 -39.36 17.90 5.06
CA ASP A 242 -40.66 18.15 5.69
C ASP A 242 -40.96 19.67 5.80
N ALA A 243 -39.98 20.47 6.19
CA ALA A 243 -40.14 21.93 6.36
C ALA A 243 -40.41 22.63 5.04
N VAL A 244 -39.79 22.20 3.93
CA VAL A 244 -40.05 22.73 2.58
C VAL A 244 -41.51 22.55 2.17
N ILE A 245 -42.16 21.48 2.60
CA ILE A 245 -43.58 21.21 2.35
C ILE A 245 -44.46 21.97 3.33
N LEU A 246 -44.09 21.96 4.61
CA LEU A 246 -44.91 22.58 5.69
C LEU A 246 -44.92 24.11 5.57
N ILE A 247 -43.88 24.74 5.08
CA ILE A 247 -43.81 26.19 4.95
C ILE A 247 -44.96 26.76 4.08
N LEU A 248 -45.45 25.96 3.14
CA LEU A 248 -46.59 26.33 2.29
C LEU A 248 -47.93 26.33 3.07
N LYS A 249 -48.01 25.64 4.20
CA LYS A 249 -49.24 25.39 5.00
C LYS A 249 -49.22 26.11 6.34
N CYS A 250 -48.17 26.81 6.70
CA CYS A 250 -48.00 27.48 7.99
C CYS A 250 -48.05 29.01 7.78
N ASP A 251 -48.95 29.69 8.48
CA ASP A 251 -49.09 31.11 8.37
C ASP A 251 -48.02 31.90 9.13
N THR A 252 -47.48 31.31 10.23
CA THR A 252 -46.44 31.92 11.04
C THR A 252 -45.22 31.02 11.16
N TYR A 253 -44.07 31.61 11.49
CA TYR A 253 -42.80 30.91 11.69
C TYR A 253 -42.85 29.95 12.91
N ASP A 254 -43.54 30.35 13.98
CA ASP A 254 -43.71 29.52 15.15
C ASP A 254 -44.59 28.29 14.87
N ASP A 255 -45.63 28.42 14.06
CA ASP A 255 -46.49 27.33 13.61
C ASP A 255 -45.67 26.30 12.77
N LEU A 256 -44.75 26.78 11.92
CA LEU A 256 -43.82 25.93 11.16
C LEU A 256 -42.92 25.09 12.12
N LYS A 257 -42.30 25.75 13.10
CA LYS A 257 -41.44 25.07 14.10
C LYS A 257 -42.20 24.06 14.95
N GLU A 258 -43.43 24.41 15.38
CA GLU A 258 -44.27 23.50 16.17
C GLU A 258 -44.70 22.27 15.38
N LYS A 259 -45.15 22.42 14.15
CA LYS A 259 -45.60 21.32 13.30
C LYS A 259 -44.43 20.40 12.94
N LEU A 260 -43.24 20.94 12.70
CA LEU A 260 -42.04 20.14 12.44
C LEU A 260 -41.68 19.27 13.65
N LYS A 261 -41.71 19.81 14.87
CA LYS A 261 -41.49 19.04 16.09
C LYS A 261 -42.53 17.94 16.33
N LYS A 262 -43.82 18.17 15.95
CA LYS A 262 -44.89 17.17 16.08
C LYS A 262 -44.78 16.02 15.08
N ASN A 263 -44.12 16.23 13.93
CA ASN A 263 -43.85 15.17 12.96
C ASN A 263 -42.76 14.21 13.40
N GLU A 264 -41.88 14.61 14.31
CA GLU A 264 -40.85 13.74 14.91
C GLU A 264 -41.40 12.70 15.90
N LEU A 265 -42.64 12.89 16.37
CA LEU A 265 -43.28 12.04 17.38
C LEU A 265 -44.24 10.98 16.76
N LYS A 266 -44.25 10.87 15.46
CA LYS A 266 -45.00 9.85 14.71
C LYS A 266 -44.06 8.97 13.90
#